data_801f50a38b1bd1406ffa4e10af10d615
#
_entry.id   801f50a38b1bd1406ffa4e10af10d615
#
_cell.length_a   1.000
_cell.length_b   1.000
_cell.length_c   1.000
_cell.angle_alpha   90.00
_cell.angle_beta   90.00
_cell.angle_gamma   90.00
#
_symmetry.space_group_name_H-M   'P 1'
#
loop_
_entity.id
_entity.type
_entity.pdbx_description
1 polymer ?
#
loop_
_entity_poly.entity_id
_entity_poly.type
_entity_poly.pdbx_seq_one_letter_code
_entity_poly.pdbx_strand_id
1 'polypeptide(L)'
;MRLFDTHTHLNAQQFAGQEADYIARALAADVGYLAVVGFDDPTIERSLALSAAYDNIISVVGWHPTEAHTYTDQVERRLEEQLELPKVKMLGEIGLDYYWDTAPWDVQAQVFRRQIAIAKSHGLPITIHNRDATEDTYRILKQEGLPAAGGIMHSFGGTAEEAMRFVDLGMHISFSGVLTFKKSEAVRQAAALVPAERLLVETDAPYLAPVPKRGKQNEPAYVRYVAECLAQVRDMSLEELAKLTTGNACRLFQWWPEGWDQWVKPCPKRLLWSKDAMIPNAWLRPLARQSRPLRQGVLL
;
A
#
# COMPACT_ATOMS: atom_id res chain seq x y z
N MET A 1 -4.67 15.70 -13.75
CA MET A 1 -3.88 14.97 -12.74
C MET A 1 -4.53 13.62 -12.48
N ARG A 2 -3.79 12.55 -12.26
CA ARG A 2 -4.37 11.20 -12.09
C ARG A 2 -3.80 10.52 -10.87
N LEU A 3 -4.67 9.89 -10.09
CA LEU A 3 -4.31 9.02 -8.96
C LEU A 3 -3.90 7.64 -9.45
N PHE A 4 -3.10 6.95 -8.64
CA PHE A 4 -2.79 5.54 -8.79
C PHE A 4 -3.40 4.79 -7.59
N ASP A 5 -4.32 3.87 -7.85
CA ASP A 5 -4.78 2.88 -6.86
C ASP A 5 -3.75 1.74 -6.82
N THR A 6 -2.91 1.72 -5.78
CA THR A 6 -1.77 0.81 -5.71
C THR A 6 -2.13 -0.60 -5.25
N HIS A 7 -3.40 -0.85 -4.87
CA HIS A 7 -3.87 -2.17 -4.47
C HIS A 7 -5.39 -2.28 -4.63
N THR A 8 -5.84 -3.06 -5.60
CA THR A 8 -7.25 -3.36 -5.81
C THR A 8 -7.44 -4.80 -6.30
N HIS A 9 -8.53 -5.44 -5.90
CA HIS A 9 -8.94 -6.75 -6.40
C HIS A 9 -10.07 -6.61 -7.44
N LEU A 10 -9.85 -5.78 -8.48
CA LEU A 10 -10.81 -5.65 -9.58
C LEU A 10 -11.04 -6.97 -10.33
N ASN A 11 -10.15 -7.93 -10.15
CA ASN A 11 -10.23 -9.33 -10.57
C ASN A 11 -11.12 -10.22 -9.67
N ALA A 12 -11.71 -9.68 -8.60
CA ALA A 12 -12.60 -10.43 -7.71
C ALA A 12 -13.94 -10.75 -8.38
N GLN A 13 -14.58 -11.84 -7.92
CA GLN A 13 -15.87 -12.30 -8.45
C GLN A 13 -16.97 -11.23 -8.40
N GLN A 14 -16.91 -10.32 -7.41
CA GLN A 14 -17.88 -9.24 -7.25
C GLN A 14 -17.89 -8.23 -8.41
N PHE A 15 -16.83 -8.19 -9.21
CA PHE A 15 -16.69 -7.30 -10.37
C PHE A 15 -16.86 -8.01 -11.71
N ALA A 16 -16.98 -9.36 -11.69
CA ALA A 16 -16.97 -10.18 -12.89
C ALA A 16 -18.00 -9.73 -13.94
N GLY A 17 -17.53 -9.48 -15.16
CA GLY A 17 -18.32 -9.01 -16.29
C GLY A 17 -18.70 -7.52 -16.27
N GLN A 18 -18.23 -6.76 -15.26
CA GLN A 18 -18.47 -5.32 -15.13
C GLN A 18 -17.15 -4.52 -15.00
N GLU A 19 -16.01 -5.16 -15.19
CA GLU A 19 -14.68 -4.56 -14.96
C GLU A 19 -14.51 -3.28 -15.80
N ALA A 20 -14.97 -3.28 -17.07
CA ALA A 20 -14.90 -2.11 -17.93
C ALA A 20 -15.66 -0.89 -17.36
N ASP A 21 -16.82 -1.11 -16.75
CA ASP A 21 -17.61 -0.04 -16.15
C ASP A 21 -16.91 0.53 -14.91
N TYR A 22 -16.28 -0.33 -14.10
CA TYR A 22 -15.51 0.11 -12.93
C TYR A 22 -14.25 0.88 -13.33
N ILE A 23 -13.56 0.47 -14.39
CA ILE A 23 -12.42 1.19 -14.96
C ILE A 23 -12.87 2.55 -15.50
N ALA A 24 -14.00 2.62 -16.22
CA ALA A 24 -14.54 3.88 -16.73
C ALA A 24 -14.90 4.85 -15.58
N ARG A 25 -15.50 4.34 -14.49
CA ARG A 25 -15.79 5.16 -13.29
C ARG A 25 -14.51 5.63 -12.59
N ALA A 26 -13.49 4.79 -12.50
CA ALA A 26 -12.19 5.16 -11.97
C ALA A 26 -11.58 6.33 -12.77
N LEU A 27 -11.54 6.21 -14.09
CA LEU A 27 -11.07 7.29 -14.99
C LEU A 27 -11.85 8.59 -14.83
N ALA A 28 -13.20 8.51 -14.71
CA ALA A 28 -14.06 9.66 -14.49
C ALA A 28 -13.83 10.33 -13.12
N ALA A 29 -13.27 9.59 -12.14
CA ALA A 29 -12.89 10.09 -10.82
C ALA A 29 -11.42 10.54 -10.72
N ASP A 30 -10.72 10.73 -11.85
CA ASP A 30 -9.29 11.02 -11.93
C ASP A 30 -8.37 9.90 -11.40
N VAL A 31 -8.85 8.66 -11.30
CA VAL A 31 -8.05 7.49 -10.99
C VAL A 31 -7.59 6.87 -12.31
N GLY A 32 -6.35 7.15 -12.68
CA GLY A 32 -5.83 6.82 -13.99
C GLY A 32 -5.15 5.47 -14.08
N TYR A 33 -4.66 4.94 -12.96
CA TYR A 33 -3.79 3.77 -12.94
C TYR A 33 -4.20 2.82 -11.81
N LEU A 34 -4.15 1.51 -12.08
CA LEU A 34 -4.55 0.47 -11.14
C LEU A 34 -3.48 -0.63 -11.05
N ALA A 35 -3.13 -1.04 -9.84
CA ALA A 35 -2.41 -2.27 -9.59
C ALA A 35 -3.43 -3.34 -9.15
N VAL A 36 -3.70 -4.29 -10.04
CA VAL A 36 -4.66 -5.37 -9.77
C VAL A 36 -3.92 -6.55 -9.17
N VAL A 37 -4.35 -6.95 -7.96
CA VAL A 37 -3.65 -7.94 -7.13
C VAL A 37 -4.32 -9.31 -7.24
N GLY A 38 -3.57 -10.30 -7.74
CA GLY A 38 -3.95 -11.70 -7.72
C GLY A 38 -3.22 -12.44 -6.60
N PHE A 39 -3.93 -13.27 -5.85
CA PHE A 39 -3.44 -13.89 -4.63
C PHE A 39 -3.69 -15.42 -4.56
N ASP A 40 -4.33 -15.98 -5.57
CA ASP A 40 -4.54 -17.40 -5.87
C ASP A 40 -4.62 -17.60 -7.39
N ASP A 41 -4.65 -18.84 -7.85
CA ASP A 41 -4.67 -19.12 -9.29
C ASP A 41 -5.77 -18.39 -10.06
N PRO A 42 -7.06 -18.45 -9.66
CA PRO A 42 -8.12 -17.80 -10.40
C PRO A 42 -8.01 -16.27 -10.42
N THR A 43 -7.55 -15.66 -9.33
CA THR A 43 -7.42 -14.20 -9.24
C THR A 43 -6.19 -13.70 -9.98
N ILE A 44 -5.09 -14.46 -9.98
CA ILE A 44 -3.89 -14.16 -10.77
C ILE A 44 -4.22 -14.19 -12.27
N GLU A 45 -4.87 -15.25 -12.76
CA GLU A 45 -5.26 -15.35 -14.18
C GLU A 45 -6.11 -14.15 -14.63
N ARG A 46 -7.09 -13.74 -13.82
CA ARG A 46 -7.93 -12.57 -14.13
C ARG A 46 -7.15 -11.25 -14.05
N SER A 47 -6.21 -11.11 -13.11
CA SER A 47 -5.33 -9.94 -13.02
C SER A 47 -4.48 -9.79 -14.27
N LEU A 48 -3.84 -10.89 -14.71
CA LEU A 48 -3.03 -10.93 -15.92
C LEU A 48 -3.85 -10.60 -17.18
N ALA A 49 -5.09 -11.12 -17.28
CA ALA A 49 -5.98 -10.80 -18.38
C ALA A 49 -6.35 -9.30 -18.40
N LEU A 50 -6.64 -8.70 -17.24
CA LEU A 50 -6.95 -7.26 -17.13
C LEU A 50 -5.76 -6.40 -17.53
N SER A 51 -4.56 -6.70 -17.03
CA SER A 51 -3.37 -5.93 -17.41
C SER A 51 -3.00 -6.09 -18.87
N ALA A 52 -3.26 -7.25 -19.49
CA ALA A 52 -3.06 -7.44 -20.93
C ALA A 52 -4.06 -6.62 -21.77
N ALA A 53 -5.29 -6.45 -21.28
CA ALA A 53 -6.36 -5.76 -22.01
C ALA A 53 -6.34 -4.23 -21.86
N TYR A 54 -5.77 -3.69 -20.75
CA TYR A 54 -5.81 -2.27 -20.43
C TYR A 54 -4.41 -1.71 -20.14
N ASP A 55 -4.02 -0.66 -20.88
CA ASP A 55 -2.67 -0.08 -20.76
C ASP A 55 -2.39 0.61 -19.42
N ASN A 56 -3.43 1.05 -18.74
CA ASN A 56 -3.36 1.71 -17.44
C ASN A 56 -3.45 0.75 -16.25
N ILE A 57 -3.37 -0.55 -16.48
CA ILE A 57 -3.40 -1.58 -15.45
C ILE A 57 -2.07 -2.36 -15.45
N ILE A 58 -1.53 -2.56 -14.25
CA ILE A 58 -0.45 -3.50 -13.97
C ILE A 58 -0.95 -4.64 -13.09
N SER A 59 -0.28 -5.78 -13.14
CA SER A 59 -0.56 -6.93 -12.27
C SER A 59 0.44 -7.00 -11.13
N VAL A 60 -0.07 -7.39 -9.97
CA VAL A 60 0.68 -7.85 -8.81
C VAL A 60 0.27 -9.30 -8.59
N VAL A 61 1.23 -10.22 -8.47
CA VAL A 61 0.95 -11.65 -8.36
C VAL A 61 1.73 -12.27 -7.21
N GLY A 62 1.06 -13.10 -6.42
CA GLY A 62 1.63 -13.75 -5.24
C GLY A 62 0.66 -14.75 -4.63
N TRP A 63 1.02 -15.29 -3.48
CA TRP A 63 0.22 -16.27 -2.77
C TRP A 63 -0.09 -15.79 -1.37
N HIS A 64 -1.37 -15.52 -1.12
CA HIS A 64 -1.84 -14.91 0.12
C HIS A 64 -1.61 -15.84 1.33
N PRO A 65 -1.34 -15.32 2.54
CA PRO A 65 -1.14 -16.14 3.72
C PRO A 65 -2.32 -17.08 4.06
N THR A 66 -3.55 -16.68 3.76
CA THR A 66 -4.74 -17.55 3.96
C THR A 66 -4.72 -18.77 3.05
N GLU A 67 -4.03 -18.72 1.92
CA GLU A 67 -3.89 -19.78 0.94
C GLU A 67 -2.56 -20.56 1.09
N ALA A 68 -1.74 -20.23 2.10
CA ALA A 68 -0.40 -20.79 2.29
C ALA A 68 -0.39 -22.32 2.34
N HIS A 69 -1.46 -22.98 2.83
CA HIS A 69 -1.58 -24.43 2.90
C HIS A 69 -1.66 -25.10 1.52
N THR A 70 -1.97 -24.35 0.46
CA THR A 70 -2.04 -24.84 -0.94
C THR A 70 -0.75 -24.55 -1.72
N TYR A 71 0.22 -23.85 -1.13
CA TYR A 71 1.46 -23.47 -1.79
C TYR A 71 2.38 -24.69 -1.98
N THR A 72 2.59 -25.07 -3.22
CA THR A 72 3.43 -26.21 -3.62
C THR A 72 4.57 -25.74 -4.52
N ASP A 73 5.57 -26.62 -4.74
CA ASP A 73 6.64 -26.33 -5.70
C ASP A 73 6.12 -26.14 -7.14
N GLN A 74 4.96 -26.68 -7.47
CA GLN A 74 4.33 -26.45 -8.77
C GLN A 74 3.73 -25.04 -8.84
N VAL A 75 3.06 -24.59 -7.76
CA VAL A 75 2.56 -23.22 -7.64
C VAL A 75 3.73 -22.24 -7.73
N GLU A 76 4.81 -22.50 -7.01
CA GLU A 76 5.99 -21.65 -7.02
C GLU A 76 6.59 -21.49 -8.41
N ARG A 77 6.84 -22.59 -9.14
CA ARG A 77 7.36 -22.53 -10.52
C ARG A 77 6.44 -21.72 -11.45
N ARG A 78 5.12 -21.90 -11.34
CA ARG A 78 4.16 -21.14 -12.14
C ARG A 78 4.17 -19.66 -11.78
N LEU A 79 4.29 -19.33 -10.49
CA LEU A 79 4.42 -17.96 -10.01
C LEU A 79 5.69 -17.31 -10.60
N GLU A 80 6.84 -17.98 -10.56
CA GLU A 80 8.08 -17.49 -11.17
C GLU A 80 7.93 -17.21 -12.66
N GLU A 81 7.26 -18.10 -13.42
CA GLU A 81 6.96 -17.87 -14.85
C GLU A 81 6.07 -16.64 -15.06
N GLN A 82 5.08 -16.42 -14.19
CA GLN A 82 4.18 -15.26 -14.26
C GLN A 82 4.88 -13.95 -13.94
N LEU A 83 5.90 -13.96 -13.05
CA LEU A 83 6.69 -12.77 -12.70
C LEU A 83 7.50 -12.23 -13.87
N GLU A 84 7.81 -13.03 -14.89
CA GLU A 84 8.50 -12.60 -16.11
C GLU A 84 7.60 -11.84 -17.09
N LEU A 85 6.29 -11.81 -16.87
CA LEU A 85 5.37 -11.12 -17.78
C LEU A 85 5.53 -9.59 -17.71
N PRO A 86 5.52 -8.87 -18.83
CA PRO A 86 5.93 -7.46 -18.91
C PRO A 86 5.14 -6.49 -17.99
N LYS A 87 3.88 -6.81 -17.72
CA LYS A 87 3.00 -5.98 -16.88
C LYS A 87 2.88 -6.46 -15.44
N VAL A 88 3.58 -7.53 -15.06
CA VAL A 88 3.75 -7.90 -13.65
C VAL A 88 4.87 -7.06 -13.06
N LYS A 89 4.55 -6.26 -12.05
CA LYS A 89 5.45 -5.23 -11.51
C LYS A 89 5.80 -5.40 -10.03
N MET A 90 5.21 -6.40 -9.37
CA MET A 90 5.40 -6.63 -7.95
C MET A 90 5.02 -8.06 -7.59
N LEU A 91 5.71 -8.66 -6.64
CA LEU A 91 5.32 -9.91 -6.04
C LEU A 91 4.44 -9.64 -4.80
N GLY A 92 3.27 -10.23 -4.78
CA GLY A 92 2.30 -10.12 -3.69
C GLY A 92 0.88 -10.43 -4.15
N GLU A 93 0.01 -10.52 -3.26
CA GLU A 93 -0.01 -10.17 -1.85
C GLU A 93 0.56 -11.32 -1.02
N ILE A 94 1.57 -11.05 -0.19
CA ILE A 94 2.25 -12.03 0.66
C ILE A 94 2.34 -11.51 2.09
N GLY A 95 2.55 -12.37 3.06
CA GLY A 95 2.71 -11.94 4.45
C GLY A 95 2.12 -12.90 5.45
N LEU A 96 1.46 -12.34 6.49
CA LEU A 96 0.88 -13.10 7.59
C LEU A 96 -0.54 -12.61 7.92
N ASP A 97 -1.43 -13.56 8.18
CA ASP A 97 -2.78 -13.33 8.67
C ASP A 97 -3.06 -14.25 9.86
N TYR A 98 -3.17 -13.67 11.06
CA TYR A 98 -3.47 -14.41 12.28
C TYR A 98 -4.94 -14.29 12.69
N TYR A 99 -5.73 -13.57 11.90
CA TYR A 99 -7.15 -13.43 12.13
C TYR A 99 -7.96 -14.62 11.57
N TRP A 100 -7.62 -15.06 10.33
CA TRP A 100 -8.29 -16.19 9.70
C TRP A 100 -7.54 -17.49 10.00
N ASP A 101 -8.27 -18.49 10.51
CA ASP A 101 -7.71 -19.84 10.81
C ASP A 101 -7.82 -20.74 9.56
N THR A 102 -7.19 -20.32 8.46
CA THR A 102 -7.22 -21.06 7.19
C THR A 102 -5.91 -21.79 6.90
N ALA A 103 -4.79 -21.28 7.40
CA ALA A 103 -3.47 -21.92 7.25
C ALA A 103 -2.66 -21.78 8.54
N PRO A 104 -1.90 -22.82 8.96
CA PRO A 104 -1.04 -22.73 10.14
C PRO A 104 -0.01 -21.60 10.04
N TRP A 105 0.26 -20.90 11.14
CA TRP A 105 1.14 -19.73 11.17
C TRP A 105 2.59 -20.03 10.75
N ASP A 106 3.09 -21.21 11.09
CA ASP A 106 4.42 -21.66 10.66
C ASP A 106 4.48 -21.93 9.15
N VAL A 107 3.40 -22.43 8.55
CA VAL A 107 3.27 -22.60 7.10
C VAL A 107 3.20 -21.24 6.42
N GLN A 108 2.39 -20.30 6.94
CA GLN A 108 2.35 -18.92 6.44
C GLN A 108 3.76 -18.30 6.46
N ALA A 109 4.49 -18.42 7.58
CA ALA A 109 5.83 -17.87 7.72
C ALA A 109 6.84 -18.49 6.74
N GLN A 110 6.75 -19.80 6.47
CA GLN A 110 7.60 -20.48 5.48
C GLN A 110 7.31 -19.97 4.07
N VAL A 111 6.05 -19.93 3.66
CA VAL A 111 5.62 -19.45 2.34
C VAL A 111 5.99 -17.97 2.15
N PHE A 112 5.83 -17.15 3.18
CA PHE A 112 6.23 -15.74 3.15
C PHE A 112 7.74 -15.59 2.87
N ARG A 113 8.60 -16.35 3.57
CA ARG A 113 10.07 -16.34 3.35
C ARG A 113 10.45 -16.80 1.95
N ARG A 114 9.81 -17.87 1.44
CA ARG A 114 10.04 -18.36 0.06
C ARG A 114 9.73 -17.28 -0.95
N GLN A 115 8.60 -16.61 -0.83
CA GLN A 115 8.18 -15.57 -1.76
C GLN A 115 9.06 -14.30 -1.66
N ILE A 116 9.57 -13.93 -0.48
CA ILE A 116 10.59 -12.87 -0.36
C ILE A 116 11.86 -13.23 -1.14
N ALA A 117 12.33 -14.48 -1.06
CA ALA A 117 13.50 -14.93 -1.79
C ALA A 117 13.29 -14.86 -3.31
N ILE A 118 12.10 -15.28 -3.79
CA ILE A 118 11.70 -15.19 -5.20
C ILE A 118 11.69 -13.72 -5.67
N ALA A 119 11.05 -12.82 -4.90
CA ALA A 119 11.03 -11.41 -5.26
C ALA A 119 12.43 -10.82 -5.40
N LYS A 120 13.36 -11.24 -4.56
CA LYS A 120 14.78 -10.82 -4.63
C LYS A 120 15.47 -11.33 -5.88
N SER A 121 15.25 -12.60 -6.26
CA SER A 121 15.87 -13.19 -7.46
C SER A 121 15.37 -12.55 -8.75
N HIS A 122 14.11 -12.09 -8.77
CA HIS A 122 13.51 -11.38 -9.90
C HIS A 122 13.67 -9.85 -9.85
N GLY A 123 14.27 -9.31 -8.77
CA GLY A 123 14.47 -7.85 -8.61
C GLY A 123 13.16 -7.07 -8.47
N LEU A 124 12.08 -7.71 -8.08
CA LEU A 124 10.74 -7.11 -7.93
C LEU A 124 10.50 -6.60 -6.51
N PRO A 125 9.74 -5.51 -6.34
CA PRO A 125 9.25 -5.11 -5.04
C PRO A 125 8.18 -6.09 -4.52
N ILE A 126 7.84 -5.99 -3.23
CA ILE A 126 6.83 -6.84 -2.57
C ILE A 126 5.70 -6.03 -1.97
N THR A 127 4.46 -6.56 -1.97
CA THR A 127 3.35 -6.00 -1.18
C THR A 127 2.94 -6.96 -0.08
N ILE A 128 2.83 -6.41 1.13
CA ILE A 128 2.73 -7.17 2.37
C ILE A 128 1.34 -7.03 2.97
N HIS A 129 0.66 -8.18 3.08
CA HIS A 129 -0.48 -8.38 3.95
C HIS A 129 -0.02 -8.57 5.40
N ASN A 130 -0.64 -7.81 6.31
CA ASN A 130 -0.35 -7.94 7.73
C ASN A 130 -1.63 -7.77 8.55
N ARG A 131 -2.14 -8.86 9.10
CA ARG A 131 -3.32 -8.83 9.95
C ARG A 131 -3.07 -9.58 11.26
N ASP A 132 -3.10 -8.82 12.38
CA ASP A 132 -2.85 -9.32 13.74
C ASP A 132 -1.48 -10.01 13.91
N ALA A 133 -0.49 -9.70 13.04
CA ALA A 133 0.80 -10.38 12.94
C ALA A 133 2.02 -9.42 12.85
N THR A 134 1.86 -8.16 13.28
CA THR A 134 2.83 -7.07 13.03
C THR A 134 4.25 -7.40 13.48
N GLU A 135 4.44 -7.96 14.69
CA GLU A 135 5.77 -8.25 15.20
C GLU A 135 6.47 -9.37 14.42
N ASP A 136 5.74 -10.41 14.04
CA ASP A 136 6.31 -11.51 13.26
C ASP A 136 6.58 -11.08 11.82
N THR A 137 5.70 -10.28 11.21
CA THR A 137 5.91 -9.68 9.90
C THR A 137 7.17 -8.81 9.89
N TYR A 138 7.32 -7.92 10.87
CA TYR A 138 8.52 -7.09 11.00
C TYR A 138 9.78 -7.93 11.19
N ARG A 139 9.72 -8.94 12.08
CA ARG A 139 10.84 -9.83 12.36
C ARG A 139 11.29 -10.60 11.11
N ILE A 140 10.35 -11.14 10.33
CA ILE A 140 10.66 -11.86 9.09
C ILE A 140 11.28 -10.92 8.06
N LEU A 141 10.67 -9.75 7.80
CA LEU A 141 11.21 -8.77 6.85
C LEU A 141 12.62 -8.30 7.25
N LYS A 142 12.88 -8.12 8.54
CA LYS A 142 14.20 -7.75 9.05
C LYS A 142 15.23 -8.87 8.89
N GLN A 143 14.84 -10.12 9.13
CA GLN A 143 15.71 -11.29 9.02
C GLN A 143 16.06 -11.61 7.57
N GLU A 144 15.05 -11.65 6.70
CA GLU A 144 15.25 -11.91 5.28
C GLU A 144 15.86 -10.72 4.55
N GLY A 145 15.61 -9.47 5.01
CA GLY A 145 15.90 -8.24 4.29
C GLY A 145 14.96 -8.06 3.08
N LEU A 146 14.74 -6.81 2.69
CA LEU A 146 13.88 -6.49 1.54
C LEU A 146 14.58 -6.76 0.19
N PRO A 147 13.80 -6.99 -0.89
CA PRO A 147 14.30 -6.81 -2.25
C PRO A 147 14.87 -5.39 -2.43
N ALA A 148 15.89 -5.24 -3.29
CA ALA A 148 16.47 -3.92 -3.58
C ALA A 148 15.44 -2.91 -4.14
N ALA A 149 14.39 -3.41 -4.78
CA ALA A 149 13.26 -2.63 -5.27
C ALA A 149 12.33 -2.13 -4.15
N GLY A 150 12.48 -2.62 -2.90
CA GLY A 150 11.65 -2.22 -1.76
C GLY A 150 10.33 -2.98 -1.66
N GLY A 151 9.32 -2.33 -1.07
CA GLY A 151 7.99 -2.94 -0.93
C GLY A 151 6.95 -1.98 -0.35
N ILE A 152 5.75 -2.50 -0.17
CA ILE A 152 4.57 -1.81 0.37
C ILE A 152 4.04 -2.57 1.58
N MET A 153 3.83 -1.88 2.70
CA MET A 153 2.86 -2.30 3.70
C MET A 153 1.48 -1.85 3.21
N HIS A 154 0.70 -2.77 2.63
CA HIS A 154 -0.61 -2.43 2.10
C HIS A 154 -1.64 -2.27 3.21
N SER A 155 -2.69 -1.49 2.94
CA SER A 155 -3.84 -1.24 3.83
C SER A 155 -3.44 -0.99 5.30
N PHE A 156 -2.40 -0.16 5.49
CA PHE A 156 -1.79 0.02 6.80
C PHE A 156 -2.80 0.53 7.84
N GLY A 157 -2.98 -0.24 8.91
CA GLY A 157 -3.94 0.03 9.98
C GLY A 157 -3.32 0.22 11.37
N GLY A 158 -1.99 0.25 11.46
CA GLY A 158 -1.24 0.32 12.70
C GLY A 158 -0.98 1.73 13.24
N THR A 159 -0.08 1.81 14.20
CA THR A 159 0.35 3.04 14.85
C THR A 159 1.46 3.76 14.07
N ALA A 160 1.75 5.00 14.44
CA ALA A 160 2.86 5.76 13.86
C ALA A 160 4.23 5.11 14.14
N GLU A 161 4.41 4.53 15.32
CA GLU A 161 5.64 3.81 15.67
C GLU A 161 5.85 2.59 14.78
N GLU A 162 4.81 1.78 14.60
CA GLU A 162 4.85 0.61 13.71
C GLU A 162 5.13 1.03 12.26
N ALA A 163 4.46 2.11 11.77
CA ALA A 163 4.72 2.62 10.42
C ALA A 163 6.19 2.99 10.22
N MET A 164 6.78 3.72 11.17
CA MET A 164 8.18 4.15 11.08
C MET A 164 9.15 2.97 11.12
N ARG A 165 8.87 1.91 11.89
CA ARG A 165 9.68 0.68 11.88
C ARG A 165 9.75 0.05 10.47
N PHE A 166 8.62 -0.01 9.75
CA PHE A 166 8.61 -0.50 8.37
C PHE A 166 9.27 0.47 7.39
N VAL A 167 9.10 1.79 7.58
CA VAL A 167 9.80 2.82 6.80
C VAL A 167 11.33 2.68 6.95
N ASP A 168 11.83 2.42 8.16
CA ASP A 168 13.25 2.22 8.44
C ASP A 168 13.82 0.97 7.76
N LEU A 169 12.99 -0.05 7.50
CA LEU A 169 13.36 -1.18 6.65
C LEU A 169 13.40 -0.84 5.16
N GLY A 170 12.83 0.31 4.75
CA GLY A 170 12.75 0.73 3.35
C GLY A 170 11.38 0.57 2.69
N MET A 171 10.34 0.20 3.46
CA MET A 171 8.98 0.03 2.95
C MET A 171 8.29 1.37 2.64
N HIS A 172 7.37 1.33 1.69
CA HIS A 172 6.32 2.33 1.54
C HIS A 172 5.13 1.94 2.40
N ILE A 173 4.34 2.93 2.81
CA ILE A 173 3.12 2.75 3.58
C ILE A 173 1.94 3.18 2.72
N SER A 174 1.04 2.25 2.45
CA SER A 174 -0.17 2.52 1.66
C SER A 174 -1.39 2.62 2.56
N PHE A 175 -2.18 3.65 2.34
CA PHE A 175 -3.38 3.94 3.12
C PHE A 175 -4.63 3.66 2.29
N SER A 176 -5.53 2.86 2.85
CA SER A 176 -6.81 2.47 2.28
C SER A 176 -7.99 3.26 2.87
N GLY A 177 -9.21 2.83 2.58
CA GLY A 177 -10.44 3.40 3.14
C GLY A 177 -10.44 3.51 4.67
N VAL A 178 -9.66 2.68 5.37
CA VAL A 178 -9.49 2.70 6.83
C VAL A 178 -9.06 4.08 7.33
N LEU A 179 -8.23 4.81 6.60
CA LEU A 179 -7.79 6.17 6.95
C LEU A 179 -8.98 7.10 7.23
N THR A 180 -10.07 6.94 6.48
CA THR A 180 -11.26 7.80 6.55
C THR A 180 -12.21 7.47 7.70
N PHE A 181 -12.00 6.35 8.43
CA PHE A 181 -12.94 5.90 9.43
C PHE A 181 -12.86 6.75 10.71
N LYS A 182 -14.01 6.96 11.35
CA LYS A 182 -14.10 7.80 12.54
C LYS A 182 -13.14 7.39 13.65
N LYS A 183 -12.93 6.08 13.84
CA LYS A 183 -12.09 5.54 14.93
C LYS A 183 -10.61 5.36 14.54
N SER A 184 -10.18 5.74 13.34
CA SER A 184 -8.81 5.50 12.83
C SER A 184 -7.86 6.67 13.13
N GLU A 185 -7.90 7.22 14.33
CA GLU A 185 -7.03 8.34 14.70
C GLU A 185 -5.54 7.93 14.69
N ALA A 186 -5.21 6.74 15.18
CA ALA A 186 -3.84 6.22 15.13
C ALA A 186 -3.30 6.11 13.69
N VAL A 187 -4.15 5.68 12.76
CA VAL A 187 -3.77 5.58 11.33
C VAL A 187 -3.53 6.97 10.73
N ARG A 188 -4.35 7.99 11.08
CA ARG A 188 -4.11 9.37 10.64
C ARG A 188 -2.82 9.95 11.22
N GLN A 189 -2.49 9.63 12.48
CA GLN A 189 -1.21 10.01 13.08
C GLN A 189 -0.03 9.34 12.35
N ALA A 190 -0.14 8.06 12.00
CA ALA A 190 0.85 7.38 11.16
C ALA A 190 0.98 8.08 9.79
N ALA A 191 -0.15 8.37 9.12
CA ALA A 191 -0.16 9.05 7.83
C ALA A 191 0.45 10.46 7.88
N ALA A 192 0.34 11.16 9.01
CA ALA A 192 0.97 12.46 9.21
C ALA A 192 2.50 12.40 9.34
N LEU A 193 3.05 11.30 9.87
CA LEU A 193 4.48 11.16 10.16
C LEU A 193 5.29 10.43 9.10
N VAL A 194 4.65 9.54 8.31
CA VAL A 194 5.34 8.81 7.22
C VAL A 194 5.99 9.80 6.25
N PRO A 195 7.27 9.64 5.89
CA PRO A 195 7.95 10.49 4.92
C PRO A 195 7.19 10.59 3.59
N ALA A 196 7.16 11.77 3.00
CA ALA A 196 6.38 12.05 1.80
C ALA A 196 6.69 11.07 0.66
N GLU A 197 7.95 10.72 0.47
CA GLU A 197 8.43 9.78 -0.57
C GLU A 197 8.06 8.33 -0.30
N ARG A 198 7.45 8.02 0.85
CA ARG A 198 7.01 6.69 1.27
C ARG A 198 5.48 6.52 1.32
N LEU A 199 4.73 7.59 1.00
CA LEU A 199 3.26 7.58 1.02
C LEU A 199 2.68 7.00 -0.26
N LEU A 200 1.70 6.11 -0.10
CA LEU A 200 0.86 5.58 -1.17
C LEU A 200 -0.62 5.61 -0.76
N VAL A 201 -1.51 5.47 -1.72
CA VAL A 201 -2.95 5.34 -1.54
C VAL A 201 -3.50 4.18 -2.35
N GLU A 202 -4.52 3.54 -1.81
CA GLU A 202 -5.16 2.38 -2.43
C GLU A 202 -6.63 2.27 -2.02
N THR A 203 -7.38 1.39 -2.69
CA THR A 203 -8.75 1.06 -2.28
C THR A 203 -8.86 -0.20 -1.47
N ASP A 204 -8.12 -1.23 -1.79
CA ASP A 204 -8.35 -2.61 -1.38
C ASP A 204 -9.78 -3.09 -1.79
N ALA A 205 -10.28 -2.58 -2.92
CA ALA A 205 -11.63 -2.91 -3.40
C ALA A 205 -11.72 -4.40 -3.78
N PRO A 206 -12.83 -5.09 -3.44
CA PRO A 206 -14.15 -4.60 -3.04
C PRO A 206 -14.34 -4.30 -1.54
N TYR A 207 -13.29 -4.40 -0.74
CA TYR A 207 -13.31 -4.26 0.72
C TYR A 207 -13.11 -2.79 1.14
N LEU A 208 -13.25 -2.50 2.44
CA LEU A 208 -12.82 -1.28 3.12
C LEU A 208 -13.35 0.03 2.51
N ALA A 209 -14.58 0.05 1.97
CA ALA A 209 -15.16 1.26 1.37
C ALA A 209 -14.98 2.49 2.27
N PRO A 210 -14.38 3.60 1.75
CA PRO A 210 -14.10 4.81 2.54
C PRO A 210 -15.39 5.57 2.90
N VAL A 211 -15.30 6.51 3.85
CA VAL A 211 -16.34 7.54 4.02
C VAL A 211 -16.30 8.46 2.78
N PRO A 212 -17.46 8.82 2.15
CA PRO A 212 -18.84 8.59 2.61
C PRO A 212 -19.48 7.28 2.10
N LYS A 213 -18.73 6.35 1.56
CA LYS A 213 -19.25 5.13 0.91
C LYS A 213 -19.35 3.92 1.84
N ARG A 214 -19.17 4.09 3.15
CA ARG A 214 -19.30 3.00 4.16
C ARG A 214 -20.55 2.18 3.98
N GLY A 215 -20.41 0.83 4.12
CA GLY A 215 -21.50 -0.13 3.98
C GLY A 215 -21.90 -0.45 2.53
N LYS A 216 -21.22 0.13 1.54
CA LYS A 216 -21.33 -0.24 0.12
C LYS A 216 -20.11 -1.05 -0.32
N GLN A 217 -20.23 -1.76 -1.44
CA GLN A 217 -19.08 -2.34 -2.12
C GLN A 217 -18.10 -1.22 -2.50
N ASN A 218 -16.83 -1.43 -2.18
CA ASN A 218 -15.77 -0.51 -2.61
C ASN A 218 -15.46 -0.70 -4.10
N GLU A 219 -14.89 0.32 -4.74
CA GLU A 219 -14.47 0.29 -6.13
C GLU A 219 -13.24 1.19 -6.34
N PRO A 220 -12.43 0.98 -7.39
CA PRO A 220 -11.21 1.75 -7.64
C PRO A 220 -11.41 3.27 -7.67
N ALA A 221 -12.57 3.75 -8.16
CA ALA A 221 -12.93 5.18 -8.14
C ALA A 221 -12.86 5.81 -6.75
N TYR A 222 -13.04 5.00 -5.69
CA TYR A 222 -13.12 5.51 -4.32
C TYR A 222 -11.75 5.78 -3.68
N VAL A 223 -10.62 5.41 -4.32
CA VAL A 223 -9.29 5.86 -3.86
C VAL A 223 -9.20 7.39 -3.79
N ARG A 224 -10.02 8.09 -4.57
CA ARG A 224 -10.11 9.55 -4.51
C ARG A 224 -10.48 10.05 -3.10
N TYR A 225 -11.44 9.41 -2.43
CA TYR A 225 -11.82 9.78 -1.05
C TYR A 225 -10.69 9.51 -0.04
N VAL A 226 -9.91 8.45 -0.26
CA VAL A 226 -8.71 8.17 0.53
C VAL A 226 -7.68 9.27 0.33
N ALA A 227 -7.41 9.63 -0.92
CA ALA A 227 -6.47 10.69 -1.27
C ALA A 227 -6.91 12.06 -0.73
N GLU A 228 -8.20 12.41 -0.80
CA GLU A 228 -8.75 13.64 -0.21
C GLU A 228 -8.53 13.69 1.32
N CYS A 229 -8.76 12.57 2.00
CA CYS A 229 -8.51 12.46 3.44
C CYS A 229 -7.02 12.58 3.76
N LEU A 230 -6.14 11.89 3.02
CA LEU A 230 -4.70 11.95 3.22
C LEU A 230 -4.15 13.36 2.93
N ALA A 231 -4.66 14.06 1.92
CA ALA A 231 -4.32 15.44 1.62
C ALA A 231 -4.63 16.38 2.79
N GLN A 232 -5.81 16.21 3.40
CA GLN A 232 -6.18 16.96 4.62
C GLN A 232 -5.25 16.65 5.81
N VAL A 233 -4.92 15.37 6.03
CA VAL A 233 -3.99 14.96 7.10
C VAL A 233 -2.60 15.56 6.91
N ARG A 234 -2.20 15.75 5.65
CA ARG A 234 -0.86 16.24 5.27
C ARG A 234 -0.79 17.76 5.04
N ASP A 235 -1.91 18.47 5.20
CA ASP A 235 -2.03 19.90 4.87
C ASP A 235 -1.55 20.22 3.44
N MET A 236 -1.99 19.38 2.49
CA MET A 236 -1.64 19.48 1.06
C MET A 236 -2.92 19.62 0.23
N SER A 237 -2.80 20.21 -0.97
CA SER A 237 -3.84 20.09 -1.95
C SER A 237 -3.95 18.66 -2.50
N LEU A 238 -5.14 18.27 -2.96
CA LEU A 238 -5.33 16.96 -3.60
C LEU A 238 -4.40 16.78 -4.82
N GLU A 239 -4.13 17.87 -5.54
CA GLU A 239 -3.23 17.84 -6.71
C GLU A 239 -1.78 17.54 -6.32
N GLU A 240 -1.26 18.16 -5.28
CA GLU A 240 0.07 17.91 -4.77
C GLU A 240 0.19 16.47 -4.24
N LEU A 241 -0.80 16.02 -3.46
CA LEU A 241 -0.80 14.65 -2.96
C LEU A 241 -0.83 13.61 -4.09
N ALA A 242 -1.68 13.80 -5.09
CA ALA A 242 -1.76 12.86 -6.19
C ALA A 242 -0.47 12.82 -7.03
N LYS A 243 0.20 13.96 -7.26
CA LYS A 243 1.53 13.99 -7.89
C LYS A 243 2.55 13.21 -7.06
N LEU A 244 2.51 13.41 -5.75
CA LEU A 244 3.42 12.76 -4.81
C LEU A 244 3.23 11.24 -4.81
N THR A 245 2.01 10.78 -4.49
CA THR A 245 1.72 9.34 -4.32
C THR A 245 1.81 8.57 -5.63
N THR A 246 1.33 9.14 -6.74
CA THR A 246 1.48 8.51 -8.05
C THR A 246 2.94 8.48 -8.49
N GLY A 247 3.73 9.53 -8.21
CA GLY A 247 5.16 9.52 -8.46
C GLY A 247 5.91 8.48 -7.64
N ASN A 248 5.52 8.27 -6.38
CA ASN A 248 6.05 7.20 -5.54
C ASN A 248 5.72 5.83 -6.12
N ALA A 249 4.47 5.60 -6.51
CA ALA A 249 4.02 4.35 -7.12
C ALA A 249 4.78 4.04 -8.42
N CYS A 250 4.90 5.02 -9.34
CA CYS A 250 5.62 4.82 -10.60
C CYS A 250 7.10 4.47 -10.38
N ARG A 251 7.77 5.08 -9.38
CA ARG A 251 9.15 4.72 -9.01
C ARG A 251 9.26 3.31 -8.46
N LEU A 252 8.35 2.94 -7.58
CA LEU A 252 8.37 1.63 -6.93
C LEU A 252 8.08 0.50 -7.93
N PHE A 253 7.05 0.66 -8.77
CA PHE A 253 6.69 -0.32 -9.80
C PHE A 253 7.63 -0.30 -11.01
N GLN A 254 8.56 0.68 -11.10
CA GLN A 254 9.40 0.93 -12.28
C GLN A 254 8.56 0.96 -13.56
N TRP A 255 7.41 1.60 -13.48
CA TRP A 255 6.44 1.67 -14.55
C TRP A 255 5.93 3.11 -14.74
N TRP A 256 6.09 3.62 -15.96
CA TRP A 256 5.80 4.99 -16.33
C TRP A 256 4.76 5.00 -17.44
N PRO A 257 3.49 5.32 -17.14
CA PRO A 257 2.46 5.39 -18.18
C PRO A 257 2.77 6.47 -19.21
N GLU A 258 2.28 6.30 -20.44
CA GLU A 258 2.45 7.31 -21.49
C GLU A 258 1.95 8.71 -21.06
N GLY A 259 2.72 9.75 -21.40
CA GLY A 259 2.40 11.14 -21.06
C GLY A 259 2.77 11.56 -19.63
N TRP A 260 3.38 10.67 -18.83
CA TRP A 260 3.87 11.02 -17.50
C TRP A 260 4.96 12.08 -17.52
N ASP A 261 5.82 12.09 -18.53
CA ASP A 261 6.95 13.04 -18.67
C ASP A 261 6.50 14.52 -18.72
N GLN A 262 5.25 14.77 -19.07
CA GLN A 262 4.69 16.12 -19.07
C GLN A 262 4.43 16.67 -17.65
N TRP A 263 4.43 15.80 -16.62
CA TRP A 263 4.04 16.14 -15.25
C TRP A 263 5.17 16.10 -14.24
N VAL A 264 6.27 15.42 -14.57
CA VAL A 264 7.43 15.28 -13.68
C VAL A 264 8.65 15.85 -14.38
N LYS A 265 9.08 17.06 -14.02
CA LYS A 265 10.46 17.46 -14.29
C LYS A 265 11.37 16.48 -13.58
N PRO A 266 12.38 15.89 -14.26
CA PRO A 266 13.29 14.95 -13.58
C PRO A 266 13.87 15.64 -12.35
N CYS A 267 13.73 15.01 -11.20
CA CYS A 267 14.45 15.42 -10.01
C CYS A 267 15.93 15.44 -10.35
N PRO A 268 16.66 16.54 -10.16
CA PRO A 268 18.08 16.58 -10.48
C PRO A 268 18.78 15.47 -9.69
N LYS A 269 19.61 14.72 -10.41
CA LYS A 269 20.42 13.58 -10.00
C LYS A 269 20.76 13.54 -8.51
N ARG A 270 20.48 12.38 -7.87
CA ARG A 270 21.08 11.84 -6.64
C ARG A 270 21.72 12.89 -5.72
N LEU A 271 21.01 13.35 -4.74
CA LEU A 271 21.64 13.78 -3.49
C LEU A 271 22.14 12.51 -2.79
N LEU A 272 23.43 12.26 -2.92
CA LEU A 272 24.16 11.33 -2.07
C LEU A 272 23.96 11.81 -0.62
N TRP A 273 23.31 11.04 0.18
CA TRP A 273 23.21 11.27 1.63
C TRP A 273 24.61 11.22 2.22
N SER A 274 25.17 12.39 2.58
CA SER A 274 26.28 12.43 3.50
C SER A 274 25.75 12.16 4.90
N LYS A 275 26.44 11.31 5.67
CA LYS A 275 26.10 10.94 7.05
C LYS A 275 26.16 12.10 8.07
N ASP A 276 26.37 13.33 7.62
CA ASP A 276 26.67 14.50 8.46
C ASP A 276 25.63 15.62 8.41
N ALA A 277 24.39 15.36 7.98
CA ALA A 277 23.34 16.36 8.11
C ALA A 277 22.78 16.36 9.54
N MET A 278 23.39 17.15 10.44
CA MET A 278 22.83 17.49 11.73
C MET A 278 21.44 18.12 11.56
N ILE A 279 20.45 17.54 12.24
CA ILE A 279 19.10 18.09 12.38
C ILE A 279 19.20 19.43 13.09
N PRO A 280 18.69 20.54 12.55
CA PRO A 280 18.62 21.80 13.31
C PRO A 280 17.64 21.65 14.49
N ASN A 281 18.12 21.95 15.70
CA ASN A 281 17.40 21.89 16.99
C ASN A 281 16.23 22.89 17.12
N ALA A 282 15.60 23.33 16.03
CA ALA A 282 14.58 24.37 16.04
C ALA A 282 13.13 23.88 16.29
N TRP A 283 12.89 22.56 16.36
CA TRP A 283 11.52 22.01 16.46
C TRP A 283 11.20 21.30 17.77
N LEU A 284 12.09 21.36 18.77
CA LEU A 284 11.82 20.87 20.13
C LEU A 284 11.41 22.04 21.04
N ARG A 285 10.23 22.59 20.85
CA ARG A 285 9.58 23.41 21.91
C ARG A 285 8.57 22.54 22.65
N PRO A 286 8.71 22.36 23.98
CA PRO A 286 7.70 21.71 24.80
C PRO A 286 6.43 22.57 24.80
N LEU A 287 5.29 21.96 24.52
CA LEU A 287 3.98 22.58 24.76
C LEU A 287 3.85 22.89 26.28
N ALA A 288 3.92 24.16 26.63
CA ALA A 288 3.69 24.64 27.95
C ALA A 288 2.27 24.27 28.41
N ARG A 289 2.16 23.50 29.48
CA ARG A 289 0.91 23.23 30.18
C ARG A 289 0.35 24.57 30.70
N GLN A 290 -0.75 25.02 30.11
CA GLN A 290 -1.56 26.07 30.74
C GLN A 290 -2.36 25.43 31.87
N SER A 291 -1.86 25.55 33.10
CA SER A 291 -2.60 25.29 34.34
C SER A 291 -3.61 26.42 34.57
N ARG A 292 -4.89 26.13 34.43
CA ARG A 292 -5.96 27.01 34.95
C ARG A 292 -6.08 26.80 36.46
N PRO A 293 -6.21 27.87 37.26
CA PRO A 293 -6.40 27.76 38.70
C PRO A 293 -7.81 27.26 39.04
N LEU A 294 -7.87 26.28 39.94
CA LEU A 294 -9.10 25.82 40.59
C LEU A 294 -9.73 26.98 41.38
N ARG A 295 -10.93 27.41 41.02
CA ARG A 295 -11.78 28.23 41.86
C ARG A 295 -12.34 27.37 43.00
N GLN A 296 -11.96 27.71 44.23
CA GLN A 296 -12.67 27.30 45.41
C GLN A 296 -14.05 27.98 45.42
N GLY A 297 -15.10 27.20 45.50
CA GLY A 297 -16.48 27.61 45.67
C GLY A 297 -17.07 26.84 46.84
N VAL A 298 -17.12 27.54 47.94
CA VAL A 298 -17.96 27.59 49.13
C VAL A 298 -19.17 26.63 49.11
N LEU A 299 -19.24 25.87 50.22
CA LEU A 299 -20.42 25.22 50.80
C LEU A 299 -21.59 26.19 50.99
N LEU A 300 -22.77 25.78 50.54
CA LEU A 300 -24.03 25.75 51.28
C LEU A 300 -24.98 24.78 50.61
#